data_d2d6518bf9b9e4cc30900dc65dd7e519
#
_entry.id   d2d6518bf9b9e4cc30900dc65dd7e519
#
_cell.length_a   1.000
_cell.length_b   1.000
_cell.length_c   1.000
_cell.angle_alpha   90.00
_cell.angle_beta   90.00
_cell.angle_gamma   90.00
#
_symmetry.space_group_name_H-M   'P 1'
#
loop_
_entity.id
_entity.type
_entity.pdbx_description
1 polymer ?
#
loop_
_entity_poly.entity_id
_entity_poly.type
_entity_poly.pdbx_seq_one_letter_code
_entity_poly.pdbx_strand_id
1 'polypeptide(L)'
;MKSMFKTCFIHTLPVMAGYLFLGTGFGMLLHTKGYGILYSAAMSIFIYAGSMQYLAVDLLTGGASLITAAITTLMVNARHLFYGISMIDNYKDSGWRKPYLIFALTDETYSLNCSGAPAGVEDSKTYFFLVSLFNQCYWVTGSVLGVLAGSLLPINTEGIDFALTALFVTVFVEQWKSTRDHIPALIGVFSSLLCLLLFGPANFLIPAMGMITLFLTLYRRRKENSAHEPFGNADAMLSPPCSNGSRIFPAY
;
A
#
# COMPACT_ATOMS: atom_id res chain seq x y z
N MET A 1 14.08 16.56 -20.21
CA MET A 1 12.69 16.05 -19.99
C MET A 1 12.45 14.70 -20.67
N LYS A 2 12.65 14.50 -21.98
CA LYS A 2 12.39 13.19 -22.64
C LYS A 2 13.14 12.00 -21.99
N SER A 3 14.39 12.19 -21.59
CA SER A 3 15.17 11.15 -20.88
C SER A 3 14.56 10.80 -19.53
N MET A 4 14.13 11.78 -18.73
CA MET A 4 13.52 11.59 -17.41
C MET A 4 12.19 10.83 -17.52
N PHE A 5 11.32 11.19 -18.46
CA PHE A 5 10.06 10.46 -18.69
C PHE A 5 10.32 8.98 -19.01
N LYS A 6 11.30 8.70 -19.88
CA LYS A 6 11.67 7.33 -20.23
C LYS A 6 12.18 6.57 -18.99
N THR A 7 13.04 7.19 -18.18
CA THR A 7 13.54 6.59 -16.95
C THR A 7 12.42 6.30 -15.97
N CYS A 8 11.52 7.26 -15.69
CA CYS A 8 10.35 7.05 -14.82
C CYS A 8 9.45 5.91 -15.34
N PHE A 9 9.16 5.90 -16.65
CA PHE A 9 8.32 4.87 -17.26
C PHE A 9 8.93 3.47 -17.10
N ILE A 10 10.24 3.31 -17.36
CA ILE A 10 10.91 2.01 -17.23
C ILE A 10 10.90 1.55 -15.76
N HIS A 11 11.12 2.45 -14.80
CA HIS A 11 11.13 2.12 -13.39
C HIS A 11 9.74 1.76 -12.85
N THR A 12 8.68 2.35 -13.42
CA THR A 12 7.30 2.06 -13.01
C THR A 12 6.67 0.88 -13.76
N LEU A 13 7.36 0.30 -14.75
CA LEU A 13 6.83 -0.80 -15.57
C LEU A 13 6.37 -2.02 -14.76
N PRO A 14 7.11 -2.50 -13.74
CA PRO A 14 6.66 -3.60 -12.90
C PRO A 14 5.37 -3.25 -12.13
N VAL A 15 5.30 -2.01 -11.60
CA VAL A 15 4.11 -1.52 -10.90
C VAL A 15 2.92 -1.38 -11.86
N MET A 16 3.17 -0.93 -13.09
CA MET A 16 2.14 -0.83 -14.12
C MET A 16 1.42 -2.17 -14.34
N ALA A 17 2.17 -3.27 -14.49
CA ALA A 17 1.57 -4.59 -14.71
C ALA A 17 0.68 -5.01 -13.51
N GLY A 18 1.16 -4.83 -12.28
CA GLY A 18 0.41 -5.11 -11.07
C GLY A 18 -0.84 -4.23 -10.94
N TYR A 19 -0.70 -2.93 -11.16
CA TYR A 19 -1.80 -1.96 -11.04
C TYR A 19 -2.87 -2.12 -12.10
N LEU A 20 -2.51 -2.43 -13.33
CA LEU A 20 -3.49 -2.75 -14.38
C LEU A 20 -4.26 -4.02 -14.02
N PHE A 21 -3.59 -5.06 -13.55
CA PHE A 21 -4.23 -6.31 -13.15
C PHE A 21 -5.16 -6.12 -11.94
N LEU A 22 -4.65 -5.58 -10.86
CA LEU A 22 -5.42 -5.37 -9.63
C LEU A 22 -6.51 -4.31 -9.81
N GLY A 23 -6.22 -3.22 -10.52
CA GLY A 23 -7.21 -2.21 -10.86
C GLY A 23 -8.37 -2.78 -11.68
N THR A 24 -8.06 -3.65 -12.66
CA THR A 24 -9.10 -4.35 -13.42
C THR A 24 -9.96 -5.23 -12.51
N GLY A 25 -9.37 -5.98 -11.59
CA GLY A 25 -10.12 -6.75 -10.59
C GLY A 25 -11.03 -5.86 -9.73
N PHE A 26 -10.52 -4.72 -9.24
CA PHE A 26 -11.32 -3.73 -8.50
C PHE A 26 -12.50 -3.21 -9.33
N GLY A 27 -12.25 -2.82 -10.58
CA GLY A 27 -13.29 -2.29 -11.46
C GLY A 27 -14.39 -3.32 -11.75
N MET A 28 -14.01 -4.57 -11.98
CA MET A 28 -14.97 -5.67 -12.15
C MET A 28 -15.81 -5.87 -10.89
N LEU A 29 -15.17 -5.96 -9.71
CA LEU A 29 -15.87 -6.08 -8.43
C LEU A 29 -16.87 -4.94 -8.23
N LEU A 30 -16.45 -3.71 -8.47
CA LEU A 30 -17.30 -2.54 -8.33
C LEU A 30 -18.52 -2.60 -9.29
N HIS A 31 -18.30 -3.06 -10.53
CA HIS A 31 -19.37 -3.26 -11.51
C HIS A 31 -20.40 -4.29 -11.08
N THR A 32 -19.99 -5.42 -10.48
CA THR A 32 -20.91 -6.46 -9.98
C THR A 32 -21.86 -5.96 -8.88
N LYS A 33 -21.43 -4.92 -8.17
CA LYS A 33 -22.25 -4.27 -7.15
C LYS A 33 -23.13 -3.13 -7.72
N GLY A 34 -23.18 -2.98 -9.04
CA GLY A 34 -24.03 -1.99 -9.73
C GLY A 34 -23.43 -0.60 -9.89
N TYR A 35 -22.16 -0.42 -9.59
CA TYR A 35 -21.47 0.87 -9.74
C TYR A 35 -20.81 1.00 -11.12
N GLY A 36 -20.99 2.15 -11.76
CA GLY A 36 -20.47 2.41 -13.11
C GLY A 36 -19.07 3.02 -13.13
N ILE A 37 -18.60 3.34 -14.34
CA ILE A 37 -17.27 3.90 -14.64
C ILE A 37 -16.98 5.16 -13.84
N LEU A 38 -17.97 6.04 -13.67
CA LEU A 38 -17.78 7.30 -12.96
C LEU A 38 -17.38 7.08 -11.49
N TYR A 39 -18.00 6.11 -10.81
CA TYR A 39 -17.66 5.73 -9.45
C TYR A 39 -16.26 5.13 -9.38
N SER A 40 -15.92 4.24 -10.30
CA SER A 40 -14.59 3.64 -10.38
C SER A 40 -13.49 4.69 -10.57
N ALA A 41 -13.67 5.59 -11.53
CA ALA A 41 -12.74 6.69 -11.79
C ALA A 41 -12.64 7.64 -10.59
N ALA A 42 -13.76 8.05 -9.99
CA ALA A 42 -13.78 8.94 -8.84
C ALA A 42 -13.06 8.31 -7.62
N MET A 43 -13.36 7.05 -7.29
CA MET A 43 -12.67 6.36 -6.21
C MET A 43 -11.17 6.24 -6.48
N SER A 44 -10.76 5.92 -7.69
CA SER A 44 -9.35 5.75 -8.06
C SER A 44 -8.58 7.08 -8.10
N ILE A 45 -9.25 8.21 -8.38
CA ILE A 45 -8.63 9.53 -8.38
C ILE A 45 -8.58 10.12 -6.97
N PHE A 46 -9.65 10.02 -6.18
CA PHE A 46 -9.79 10.76 -4.92
C PHE A 46 -9.47 9.93 -3.68
N ILE A 47 -9.64 8.60 -3.70
CA ILE A 47 -9.28 7.72 -2.59
C ILE A 47 -7.86 7.18 -2.80
N TYR A 48 -7.58 6.64 -3.96
CA TYR A 48 -6.28 6.11 -4.42
C TYR A 48 -5.56 5.27 -3.36
N ALA A 49 -6.28 4.35 -2.75
CA ALA A 49 -5.78 3.40 -1.75
C ALA A 49 -6.31 2.01 -2.09
N GLY A 50 -5.59 1.25 -2.92
CA GLY A 50 -6.06 0.01 -3.55
C GLY A 50 -6.78 -0.93 -2.59
N SER A 51 -6.14 -1.37 -1.51
CA SER A 51 -6.75 -2.26 -0.52
C SER A 51 -7.99 -1.65 0.14
N MET A 52 -7.95 -0.34 0.43
CA MET A 52 -9.12 0.34 1.01
C MET A 52 -10.26 0.48 0.01
N GLN A 53 -9.97 0.65 -1.29
CA GLN A 53 -11.00 0.72 -2.33
C GLN A 53 -11.77 -0.60 -2.46
N TYR A 54 -11.09 -1.75 -2.40
CA TYR A 54 -11.75 -3.05 -2.36
C TYR A 54 -12.67 -3.18 -1.13
N LEU A 55 -12.17 -2.85 0.06
CA LEU A 55 -12.98 -2.85 1.28
C LEU A 55 -14.13 -1.83 1.24
N ALA A 56 -13.92 -0.68 0.59
CA ALA A 56 -14.96 0.33 0.45
C ALA A 56 -16.15 -0.17 -0.37
N VAL A 57 -15.95 -1.07 -1.33
CA VAL A 57 -17.07 -1.71 -2.05
C VAL A 57 -17.97 -2.46 -1.08
N ASP A 58 -17.39 -3.26 -0.18
CA ASP A 58 -18.16 -4.02 0.82
C ASP A 58 -18.82 -3.12 1.87
N LEU A 59 -18.11 -2.06 2.31
CA LEU A 59 -18.68 -1.09 3.24
C LEU A 59 -19.88 -0.33 2.65
N LEU A 60 -19.78 0.04 1.36
CA LEU A 60 -20.86 0.73 0.65
C LEU A 60 -22.07 -0.17 0.44
N THR A 61 -21.86 -1.42 0.02
CA THR A 61 -22.93 -2.37 -0.27
C THR A 61 -23.53 -2.98 1.00
N GLY A 62 -22.73 -3.13 2.04
CA GLY A 62 -23.17 -3.63 3.35
C GLY A 62 -23.87 -2.59 4.23
N GLY A 63 -24.01 -1.33 3.77
CA GLY A 63 -24.64 -0.26 4.55
C GLY A 63 -23.90 0.07 5.85
N ALA A 64 -22.56 -0.04 5.85
CA ALA A 64 -21.76 0.24 7.02
C ALA A 64 -21.95 1.69 7.51
N SER A 65 -21.95 1.89 8.84
CA SER A 65 -22.03 3.24 9.40
C SER A 65 -20.79 4.08 9.03
N LEU A 66 -20.95 5.39 8.95
CA LEU A 66 -19.82 6.31 8.69
C LEU A 66 -18.70 6.15 9.73
N ILE A 67 -19.04 5.85 10.98
CA ILE A 67 -18.06 5.62 12.05
C ILE A 67 -17.27 4.34 11.76
N THR A 68 -17.95 3.25 11.40
CA THR A 68 -17.30 2.00 11.02
C THR A 68 -16.39 2.21 9.82
N ALA A 69 -16.86 2.88 8.78
CA ALA A 69 -16.06 3.20 7.59
C ALA A 69 -14.81 4.03 7.94
N ALA A 70 -14.96 5.07 8.79
CA ALA A 70 -13.84 5.91 9.22
C ALA A 70 -12.80 5.12 10.01
N ILE A 71 -13.21 4.30 10.98
CA ILE A 71 -12.30 3.48 11.79
C ILE A 71 -11.58 2.47 10.88
N THR A 72 -12.31 1.75 10.04
CA THR A 72 -11.71 0.77 9.12
C THR A 72 -10.71 1.44 8.18
N THR A 73 -11.06 2.60 7.62
CA THR A 73 -10.17 3.38 6.74
C THR A 73 -8.88 3.78 7.46
N LEU A 74 -8.99 4.32 8.68
CA LEU A 74 -7.84 4.72 9.48
C LEU A 74 -6.93 3.51 9.77
N MET A 75 -7.52 2.39 10.13
CA MET A 75 -6.78 1.19 10.51
C MET A 75 -6.06 0.55 9.31
N VAL A 76 -6.76 0.36 8.20
CA VAL A 76 -6.17 -0.24 6.99
C VAL A 76 -5.06 0.65 6.41
N ASN A 77 -5.25 1.96 6.45
CA ASN A 77 -4.30 2.94 5.93
C ASN A 77 -3.26 3.42 6.96
N ALA A 78 -3.25 2.91 8.19
CA ALA A 78 -2.31 3.32 9.23
C ALA A 78 -0.83 3.19 8.80
N ARG A 79 -0.52 2.22 7.94
CA ARG A 79 0.83 2.03 7.36
C ARG A 79 1.32 3.25 6.57
N HIS A 80 0.42 4.02 5.92
CA HIS A 80 0.80 5.23 5.18
C HIS A 80 1.37 6.33 6.07
N LEU A 81 1.05 6.35 7.38
CA LEU A 81 1.66 7.27 8.34
C LEU A 81 3.16 7.00 8.48
N PHE A 82 3.55 5.71 8.53
CA PHE A 82 4.96 5.33 8.62
C PHE A 82 5.72 5.63 7.33
N TYR A 83 5.09 5.39 6.17
CA TYR A 83 5.66 5.78 4.87
C TYR A 83 5.84 7.28 4.78
N GLY A 84 4.84 8.06 5.20
CA GLY A 84 4.91 9.52 5.24
C GLY A 84 6.07 10.03 6.09
N ILE A 85 6.27 9.48 7.29
CA ILE A 85 7.39 9.82 8.17
C ILE A 85 8.73 9.51 7.51
N SER A 86 8.86 8.33 6.90
CA SER A 86 10.09 7.90 6.23
C SER A 86 10.44 8.73 5.00
N MET A 87 9.44 9.37 4.36
CA MET A 87 9.61 10.15 3.13
C MET A 87 9.74 11.66 3.38
N ILE A 88 9.77 12.12 4.64
CA ILE A 88 9.85 13.56 4.99
C ILE A 88 11.04 14.23 4.31
N ASP A 89 12.22 13.61 4.39
CA ASP A 89 13.46 14.16 3.84
C ASP A 89 13.46 14.11 2.31
N ASN A 90 12.99 13.03 1.70
CA ASN A 90 12.93 12.88 0.25
C ASN A 90 11.96 13.90 -0.39
N TYR A 91 10.84 14.22 0.30
CA TYR A 91 9.84 15.16 -0.20
C TYR A 91 10.01 16.58 0.34
N LYS A 92 11.09 16.84 1.10
CA LYS A 92 11.46 18.18 1.55
C LYS A 92 11.68 19.08 0.33
N ASP A 93 11.21 20.31 0.43
CA ASP A 93 11.35 21.35 -0.62
C ASP A 93 10.71 21.00 -1.99
N SER A 94 9.75 20.07 -2.02
CA SER A 94 8.98 19.76 -3.24
C SER A 94 7.92 20.82 -3.60
N GLY A 95 7.82 21.90 -2.82
CA GLY A 95 6.92 23.02 -3.06
C GLY A 95 5.46 22.59 -3.18
N TRP A 96 4.75 23.11 -4.20
CA TRP A 96 3.34 22.81 -4.44
C TRP A 96 3.05 21.33 -4.78
N ARG A 97 4.06 20.54 -5.17
CA ARG A 97 3.93 19.10 -5.47
C ARG A 97 3.82 18.25 -4.20
N LYS A 98 4.27 18.76 -3.05
CA LYS A 98 4.33 18.03 -1.78
C LYS A 98 2.97 17.46 -1.34
N PRO A 99 1.85 18.18 -1.36
CA PRO A 99 0.54 17.61 -0.99
C PRO A 99 0.14 16.44 -1.87
N TYR A 100 0.41 16.52 -3.17
CA TYR A 100 0.13 15.43 -4.09
C TYR A 100 1.03 14.21 -3.83
N LEU A 101 2.32 14.41 -3.59
CA LEU A 101 3.26 13.34 -3.27
C LEU A 101 2.88 12.58 -2.00
N ILE A 102 2.36 13.29 -1.00
CA ILE A 102 1.87 12.68 0.25
C ILE A 102 0.60 11.88 -0.02
N PHE A 103 -0.34 12.44 -0.77
CA PHE A 103 -1.59 11.78 -1.15
C PHE A 103 -1.34 10.52 -1.99
N ALA A 104 -0.43 10.58 -2.98
CA ALA A 104 -0.14 9.52 -3.92
C ALA A 104 0.89 8.49 -3.40
N LEU A 105 1.18 8.49 -2.10
CA LEU A 105 2.16 7.60 -1.48
C LEU A 105 1.52 6.23 -1.14
N THR A 106 1.48 5.34 -2.13
CA THR A 106 1.10 3.93 -1.97
C THR A 106 2.31 3.07 -1.60
N ASP A 107 2.10 1.79 -1.30
CA ASP A 107 3.16 0.84 -0.98
C ASP A 107 4.20 0.75 -2.11
N GLU A 108 3.72 0.65 -3.35
CA GLU A 108 4.56 0.52 -4.54
C GLU A 108 5.27 1.84 -4.86
N THR A 109 4.56 2.97 -4.72
CA THR A 109 5.17 4.30 -4.89
C THR A 109 6.26 4.54 -3.84
N TYR A 110 6.00 4.12 -2.60
CA TYR A 110 6.99 4.16 -1.53
C TYR A 110 8.22 3.32 -1.87
N SER A 111 8.03 2.08 -2.32
CA SER A 111 9.15 1.18 -2.66
C SER A 111 10.07 1.73 -3.74
N LEU A 112 9.52 2.44 -4.73
CA LEU A 112 10.30 3.09 -5.79
C LEU A 112 10.99 4.37 -5.31
N ASN A 113 10.31 5.18 -4.49
CA ASN A 113 10.79 6.51 -4.11
C ASN A 113 11.70 6.50 -2.87
N CYS A 114 11.61 5.48 -1.99
CA CYS A 114 12.41 5.42 -0.77
C CYS A 114 13.90 5.27 -1.04
N SER A 115 14.28 4.60 -2.13
CA SER A 115 15.68 4.45 -2.57
C SER A 115 16.26 5.74 -3.17
N GLY A 116 15.46 6.80 -3.31
CA GLY A 116 15.86 8.03 -3.97
C GLY A 116 15.75 7.97 -5.49
N ALA A 117 16.10 9.06 -6.15
CA ALA A 117 16.14 9.09 -7.62
C ALA A 117 17.38 8.34 -8.13
N PRO A 118 17.27 7.61 -9.26
CA PRO A 118 18.41 6.88 -9.83
C PRO A 118 19.55 7.81 -10.25
N ALA A 119 20.76 7.25 -10.33
CA ALA A 119 21.95 7.97 -10.80
C ALA A 119 21.69 8.58 -12.21
N GLY A 120 22.06 9.85 -12.37
CA GLY A 120 21.84 10.60 -13.62
C GLY A 120 20.52 11.36 -13.69
N VAL A 121 19.68 11.32 -12.66
CA VAL A 121 18.49 12.18 -12.52
C VAL A 121 18.85 13.39 -11.67
N GLU A 122 18.95 14.56 -12.31
CA GLU A 122 19.31 15.82 -11.63
C GLU A 122 18.16 16.37 -10.77
N ASP A 123 16.90 16.25 -11.22
CA ASP A 123 15.72 16.74 -10.51
C ASP A 123 14.94 15.57 -9.89
N SER A 124 15.37 15.16 -8.70
CA SER A 124 14.72 14.10 -7.91
C SER A 124 13.25 14.40 -7.59
N LYS A 125 12.88 15.68 -7.44
CA LYS A 125 11.51 16.07 -7.08
C LYS A 125 10.55 15.88 -8.25
N THR A 126 11.00 16.20 -9.46
CA THR A 126 10.23 15.90 -10.68
C THR A 126 10.17 14.39 -10.93
N TYR A 127 11.22 13.65 -10.62
CA TYR A 127 11.21 12.18 -10.69
C TYR A 127 10.14 11.60 -9.76
N PHE A 128 10.11 11.94 -8.48
CA PHE A 128 9.11 11.46 -7.52
C PHE A 128 7.68 11.81 -7.95
N PHE A 129 7.48 13.02 -8.47
CA PHE A 129 6.18 13.45 -8.96
C PHE A 129 5.71 12.62 -10.17
N LEU A 130 6.59 12.36 -11.13
CA LEU A 130 6.27 11.57 -12.32
C LEU A 130 6.01 10.10 -11.99
N VAL A 131 6.80 9.49 -11.09
CA VAL A 131 6.56 8.12 -10.61
C VAL A 131 5.18 8.01 -9.96
N SER A 132 4.85 8.94 -9.06
CA SER A 132 3.54 8.96 -8.40
C SER A 132 2.39 9.15 -9.41
N LEU A 133 2.57 10.03 -10.38
CA LEU A 133 1.57 10.31 -11.40
C LEU A 133 1.35 9.10 -12.33
N PHE A 134 2.42 8.43 -12.78
CA PHE A 134 2.31 7.24 -13.60
C PHE A 134 1.59 6.11 -12.86
N ASN A 135 1.98 5.86 -11.62
CA ASN A 135 1.33 4.83 -10.80
C ASN A 135 -0.16 5.10 -10.63
N GLN A 136 -0.55 6.35 -10.35
CA GLN A 136 -1.96 6.71 -10.24
C GLN A 136 -2.70 6.53 -11.58
N CYS A 137 -2.08 6.95 -12.70
CA CYS A 137 -2.66 6.75 -14.03
C CYS A 137 -2.88 5.26 -14.34
N TYR A 138 -1.93 4.39 -13.97
CA TYR A 138 -2.08 2.94 -14.17
C TYR A 138 -3.25 2.37 -13.35
N TRP A 139 -3.38 2.79 -12.11
CA TRP A 139 -4.48 2.36 -11.25
C TRP A 139 -5.84 2.81 -11.78
N VAL A 140 -5.97 4.10 -12.13
CA VAL A 140 -7.21 4.65 -12.72
C VAL A 140 -7.57 3.94 -14.01
N THR A 141 -6.58 3.73 -14.89
CA THR A 141 -6.77 3.04 -16.16
C THR A 141 -7.23 1.60 -15.95
N GLY A 142 -6.56 0.85 -15.07
CA GLY A 142 -6.94 -0.51 -14.72
C GLY A 142 -8.37 -0.59 -14.16
N SER A 143 -8.70 0.30 -13.24
CA SER A 143 -10.03 0.37 -12.61
C SER A 143 -11.15 0.64 -13.62
N VAL A 144 -10.93 1.57 -14.55
CA VAL A 144 -11.90 1.89 -15.62
C VAL A 144 -12.03 0.73 -16.59
N LEU A 145 -10.90 0.14 -17.01
CA LEU A 145 -10.89 -1.05 -17.88
C LEU A 145 -11.64 -2.23 -17.22
N GLY A 146 -11.52 -2.37 -15.92
CA GLY A 146 -12.23 -3.41 -15.16
C GLY A 146 -13.74 -3.25 -15.21
N VAL A 147 -14.26 -2.03 -15.03
CA VAL A 147 -15.71 -1.77 -15.19
C VAL A 147 -16.17 -2.03 -16.63
N LEU A 148 -15.40 -1.59 -17.61
CA LEU A 148 -15.71 -1.84 -19.03
C LEU A 148 -15.72 -3.33 -19.34
N ALA A 149 -14.72 -4.08 -18.88
CA ALA A 149 -14.67 -5.53 -19.09
C ALA A 149 -15.85 -6.23 -18.40
N GLY A 150 -16.18 -5.84 -17.17
CA GLY A 150 -17.34 -6.36 -16.44
C GLY A 150 -18.68 -6.05 -17.11
N SER A 151 -18.79 -4.92 -17.83
CA SER A 151 -20.02 -4.55 -18.55
C SER A 151 -20.17 -5.25 -19.91
N LEU A 152 -19.06 -5.62 -20.55
CA LEU A 152 -19.06 -6.20 -21.91
C LEU A 152 -19.06 -7.74 -21.89
N LEU A 153 -18.50 -8.34 -20.85
CA LEU A 153 -18.36 -9.77 -20.75
C LEU A 153 -19.32 -10.32 -19.66
N PRO A 154 -20.12 -11.35 -19.96
CA PRO A 154 -20.89 -12.05 -18.93
C PRO A 154 -19.93 -12.90 -18.08
N ILE A 155 -19.08 -12.22 -17.28
CA ILE A 155 -18.08 -12.90 -16.47
C ILE A 155 -18.77 -13.42 -15.21
N ASN A 156 -18.61 -14.71 -14.93
CA ASN A 156 -18.92 -15.23 -13.62
C ASN A 156 -17.96 -14.61 -12.59
N THR A 157 -18.50 -13.85 -11.67
CA THR A 157 -17.74 -13.05 -10.71
C THR A 157 -17.34 -13.85 -9.46
N GLU A 158 -17.67 -15.14 -9.38
CA GLU A 158 -17.37 -16.04 -8.26
C GLU A 158 -15.88 -16.21 -7.93
N GLY A 159 -14.97 -15.58 -8.63
CA GLY A 159 -13.53 -15.57 -8.31
C GLY A 159 -12.96 -14.18 -8.05
N ILE A 160 -13.73 -13.14 -8.28
CA ILE A 160 -13.22 -11.74 -8.14
C ILE A 160 -13.01 -11.38 -6.67
N ASP A 161 -13.85 -11.89 -5.78
CA ASP A 161 -13.67 -11.73 -4.32
C ASP A 161 -12.33 -12.33 -3.85
N PHE A 162 -11.82 -13.34 -4.57
CA PHE A 162 -10.51 -13.93 -4.30
C PHE A 162 -9.35 -13.00 -4.69
N ALA A 163 -9.55 -12.04 -5.60
CA ALA A 163 -8.49 -11.10 -6.01
C ALA A 163 -7.99 -10.25 -4.83
N LEU A 164 -8.88 -9.84 -3.93
CA LEU A 164 -8.51 -9.13 -2.71
C LEU A 164 -7.70 -10.03 -1.77
N THR A 165 -8.13 -11.26 -1.57
CA THR A 165 -7.40 -12.25 -0.76
C THR A 165 -6.02 -12.51 -1.35
N ALA A 166 -5.93 -12.70 -2.66
CA ALA A 166 -4.67 -12.90 -3.37
C ALA A 166 -3.73 -11.69 -3.22
N LEU A 167 -4.26 -10.46 -3.29
CA LEU A 167 -3.50 -9.24 -3.06
C LEU A 167 -2.87 -9.25 -1.65
N PHE A 168 -3.68 -9.49 -0.61
CA PHE A 168 -3.16 -9.50 0.76
C PHE A 168 -2.16 -10.63 1.00
N VAL A 169 -2.40 -11.81 0.43
CA VAL A 169 -1.44 -12.93 0.51
C VAL A 169 -0.12 -12.56 -0.19
N THR A 170 -0.18 -11.94 -1.36
CA THR A 170 1.02 -11.51 -2.09
C THR A 170 1.81 -10.49 -1.29
N VAL A 171 1.16 -9.45 -0.77
CA VAL A 171 1.80 -8.44 0.09
C VAL A 171 2.41 -9.07 1.33
N PHE A 172 1.71 -10.01 1.97
CA PHE A 172 2.24 -10.74 3.12
C PHE A 172 3.50 -11.54 2.78
N VAL A 173 3.47 -12.27 1.65
CA VAL A 173 4.62 -13.08 1.19
C VAL A 173 5.80 -12.20 0.82
N GLU A 174 5.58 -11.05 0.17
CA GLU A 174 6.64 -10.09 -0.14
C GLU A 174 7.28 -9.52 1.13
N GLN A 175 6.47 -9.10 2.09
CA GLN A 175 6.97 -8.61 3.38
C GLN A 175 7.71 -9.71 4.15
N TRP A 176 7.20 -10.94 4.12
CA TRP A 176 7.87 -12.08 4.74
C TRP A 176 9.27 -12.31 4.15
N LYS A 177 9.39 -12.28 2.81
CA LYS A 177 10.68 -12.46 2.13
C LYS A 177 11.64 -11.29 2.33
N SER A 178 11.15 -10.07 2.43
CA SER A 178 11.98 -8.87 2.57
C SER A 178 12.51 -8.65 3.99
N THR A 179 11.88 -9.25 4.99
CA THR A 179 12.18 -9.00 6.40
C THR A 179 12.89 -10.19 7.02
N ARG A 180 13.98 -9.95 7.79
CA ARG A 180 14.68 -11.01 8.55
C ARG A 180 14.00 -11.35 9.88
N ASP A 181 13.22 -10.42 10.42
CA ASP A 181 12.51 -10.58 11.70
C ASP A 181 11.03 -10.90 11.42
N HIS A 182 10.67 -12.18 11.56
CA HIS A 182 9.32 -12.67 11.29
C HIS A 182 8.38 -12.59 12.51
N ILE A 183 8.90 -12.21 13.69
CA ILE A 183 8.10 -12.13 14.92
C ILE A 183 6.91 -11.19 14.78
N PRO A 184 7.03 -9.98 14.17
CA PRO A 184 5.88 -9.09 13.95
C PRO A 184 4.78 -9.72 13.09
N ALA A 185 5.15 -10.47 12.05
CA ALA A 185 4.19 -11.17 11.19
C ALA A 185 3.45 -12.28 11.95
N LEU A 186 4.17 -13.06 12.77
CA LEU A 186 3.58 -14.11 13.61
C LEU A 186 2.64 -13.52 14.67
N ILE A 187 3.00 -12.40 15.30
CA ILE A 187 2.11 -11.67 16.20
C ILE A 187 0.82 -11.26 15.49
N GLY A 188 0.93 -10.73 14.26
CA GLY A 188 -0.22 -10.35 13.46
C GLY A 188 -1.15 -11.53 13.16
N VAL A 189 -0.61 -12.63 12.67
CA VAL A 189 -1.38 -13.85 12.35
C VAL A 189 -2.03 -14.43 13.60
N PHE A 190 -1.29 -14.61 14.68
CA PHE A 190 -1.81 -15.18 15.92
C PHE A 190 -2.91 -14.31 16.53
N SER A 191 -2.70 -13.00 16.61
CA SER A 191 -3.69 -12.06 17.15
C SER A 191 -4.96 -12.05 16.32
N SER A 192 -4.85 -12.10 14.98
CA SER A 192 -5.99 -12.15 14.09
C SER A 192 -6.79 -13.43 14.24
N LEU A 193 -6.11 -14.59 14.29
CA LEU A 193 -6.77 -15.88 14.49
C LEU A 193 -7.46 -15.96 15.86
N LEU A 194 -6.80 -15.48 16.91
CA LEU A 194 -7.38 -15.46 18.26
C LEU A 194 -8.64 -14.59 18.30
N CYS A 195 -8.57 -13.38 17.73
CA CYS A 195 -9.73 -12.50 17.69
C CYS A 195 -10.87 -13.04 16.82
N LEU A 196 -10.54 -13.71 15.71
CA LEU A 196 -11.53 -14.36 14.86
C LEU A 196 -12.30 -15.45 15.62
N LEU A 197 -11.60 -16.25 16.42
CA LEU A 197 -12.22 -17.30 17.26
C LEU A 197 -13.06 -16.73 18.39
N LEU A 198 -12.64 -15.61 19.01
CA LEU A 198 -13.32 -15.03 20.17
C LEU A 198 -14.52 -14.15 19.78
N PHE A 199 -14.40 -13.36 18.71
CA PHE A 199 -15.40 -12.32 18.33
C PHE A 199 -16.18 -12.67 17.07
N GLY A 200 -15.81 -13.76 16.37
CA GLY A 200 -16.44 -14.19 15.13
C GLY A 200 -16.10 -13.30 13.93
N PRO A 201 -16.47 -13.72 12.69
CA PRO A 201 -16.03 -13.07 11.45
C PRO A 201 -16.56 -11.63 11.27
N ALA A 202 -17.70 -11.28 11.89
CA ALA A 202 -18.30 -9.94 11.74
C ALA A 202 -17.57 -8.85 12.56
N ASN A 203 -16.97 -9.21 13.71
CA ASN A 203 -16.49 -8.22 14.69
C ASN A 203 -15.00 -8.38 15.06
N PHE A 204 -14.28 -9.30 14.47
CA PHE A 204 -12.89 -9.60 14.88
C PHE A 204 -11.88 -8.51 14.49
N LEU A 205 -12.16 -7.73 13.44
CA LEU A 205 -11.19 -6.83 12.81
C LEU A 205 -10.67 -5.77 13.80
N ILE A 206 -11.58 -5.05 14.46
CA ILE A 206 -11.21 -3.97 15.40
C ILE A 206 -10.43 -4.50 16.62
N PRO A 207 -10.89 -5.56 17.33
CA PRO A 207 -10.12 -6.16 18.41
C PRO A 207 -8.76 -6.71 17.97
N ALA A 208 -8.69 -7.35 16.78
CA ALA A 208 -7.45 -7.87 16.24
C ALA A 208 -6.41 -6.76 16.03
N MET A 209 -6.81 -5.65 15.42
CA MET A 209 -5.91 -4.53 15.20
C MET A 209 -5.46 -3.87 16.49
N GLY A 210 -6.35 -3.73 17.49
CA GLY A 210 -5.98 -3.26 18.82
C GLY A 210 -4.95 -4.17 19.49
N MET A 211 -5.15 -5.48 19.42
CA MET A 211 -4.25 -6.49 19.97
C MET A 211 -2.91 -6.51 19.24
N ILE A 212 -2.90 -6.45 17.91
CA ILE A 212 -1.68 -6.37 17.09
C ILE A 212 -0.88 -5.13 17.47
N THR A 213 -1.52 -3.96 17.53
CA THR A 213 -0.85 -2.70 17.90
C THR A 213 -0.24 -2.79 19.30
N LEU A 214 -0.97 -3.34 20.26
CA LEU A 214 -0.48 -3.51 21.63
C LEU A 214 0.75 -4.43 21.67
N PHE A 215 0.67 -5.62 21.08
CA PHE A 215 1.78 -6.57 21.10
C PHE A 215 3.01 -6.10 20.33
N LEU A 216 2.82 -5.45 19.18
CA LEU A 216 3.93 -4.87 18.44
C LEU A 216 4.61 -3.72 19.20
N THR A 217 3.84 -2.88 19.89
CA THR A 217 4.38 -1.80 20.73
C THR A 217 5.18 -2.38 21.90
N LEU A 218 4.67 -3.42 22.56
CA LEU A 218 5.38 -4.10 23.66
C LEU A 218 6.65 -4.80 23.13
N TYR A 219 6.57 -5.47 21.99
CA TYR A 219 7.72 -6.11 21.37
C TYR A 219 8.81 -5.10 21.01
N ARG A 220 8.43 -3.97 20.40
CA ARG A 220 9.35 -2.89 20.06
C ARG A 220 10.04 -2.32 21.31
N ARG A 221 9.27 -1.98 22.35
CA ARG A 221 9.82 -1.49 23.63
C ARG A 221 10.81 -2.47 24.26
N ARG A 222 10.50 -3.77 24.22
CA ARG A 222 11.38 -4.79 24.74
C ARG A 222 12.69 -4.89 23.95
N LYS A 223 12.63 -4.76 22.64
CA LYS A 223 13.80 -4.76 21.75
C LYS A 223 14.65 -3.50 21.94
N GLU A 224 14.05 -2.33 22.11
CA GLU A 224 14.72 -1.06 22.41
C GLU A 224 15.42 -1.12 23.78
N ASN A 225 14.77 -1.65 24.81
CA ASN A 225 15.36 -1.82 26.14
C ASN A 225 16.53 -2.83 26.15
N SER A 226 16.46 -3.88 25.32
CA SER A 226 17.57 -4.84 25.20
C SER A 226 18.75 -4.29 24.38
N ALA A 227 18.54 -3.27 23.56
CA ALA A 227 19.59 -2.57 22.84
C ALA A 227 20.28 -1.45 23.65
N HIS A 228 19.71 -1.09 24.81
CA HIS A 228 20.23 -0.08 25.73
C HIS A 228 21.17 -0.63 26.82
N GLU A 229 21.59 -1.89 26.76
CA GLU A 229 22.75 -2.32 27.54
C GLU A 229 24.05 -1.84 26.88
N PRO A 230 25.04 -1.35 27.67
CA PRO A 230 26.03 -0.40 27.17
C PRO A 230 27.18 -1.09 26.44
N PHE A 231 27.12 -1.12 25.11
CA PHE A 231 28.32 -1.23 24.29
C PHE A 231 28.28 -0.13 23.22
N GLY A 232 29.27 0.80 23.35
CA GLY A 232 29.41 1.97 22.52
C GLY A 232 29.49 1.63 21.03
N ASN A 233 28.56 2.20 20.31
CA ASN A 233 28.69 2.78 18.98
C ASN A 233 27.32 3.36 18.57
N ALA A 234 27.12 4.62 18.90
CA ALA A 234 25.85 5.33 18.76
C ALA A 234 25.54 5.80 17.31
N ASP A 235 26.35 5.45 16.32
CA ASP A 235 26.20 6.06 14.97
C ASP A 235 25.63 5.15 13.88
N ALA A 236 25.24 3.90 14.21
CA ALA A 236 24.79 2.95 13.18
C ALA A 236 23.26 2.69 13.12
N MET A 237 22.45 3.31 13.99
CA MET A 237 21.02 2.94 14.13
C MET A 237 19.99 4.01 13.74
N LEU A 238 20.42 5.13 13.18
CA LEU A 238 19.51 6.19 12.68
C LEU A 238 19.46 6.31 11.15
N SER A 239 19.97 5.34 10.42
CA SER A 239 19.72 5.31 8.97
C SER A 239 18.34 4.69 8.70
N PRO A 240 17.44 5.42 8.00
CA PRO A 240 16.15 4.88 7.56
C PRO A 240 16.37 3.66 6.65
N PRO A 241 15.43 2.72 6.55
CA PRO A 241 15.58 1.49 5.76
C PRO A 241 15.85 1.71 4.26
N CYS A 242 15.81 2.95 3.79
CA CYS A 242 16.14 3.34 2.41
C CYS A 242 17.63 3.67 2.19
N SER A 243 18.51 3.63 3.21
CA SER A 243 19.92 4.05 3.05
C SER A 243 20.87 2.97 2.52
N ASN A 244 20.42 1.72 2.37
CA ASN A 244 21.20 0.67 1.72
C ASN A 244 20.81 0.52 0.25
N GLY A 245 21.32 1.42 -0.58
CA GLY A 245 21.27 1.36 -2.03
C GLY A 245 22.17 0.27 -2.62
N SER A 246 22.01 -0.98 -2.22
CA SER A 246 22.65 -2.07 -2.94
C SER A 246 21.83 -3.36 -2.83
N ARG A 247 21.21 -3.74 -3.97
CA ARG A 247 20.72 -5.07 -4.31
C ARG A 247 19.37 -5.50 -3.73
N ILE A 248 18.28 -5.09 -4.36
CA ILE A 248 17.03 -5.84 -4.34
C ILE A 248 16.43 -5.95 -5.78
N PHE A 249 17.23 -6.11 -6.80
CA PHE A 249 16.78 -6.75 -8.04
C PHE A 249 17.95 -7.54 -8.59
N PRO A 250 17.87 -8.89 -8.69
CA PRO A 250 18.71 -9.62 -9.62
C PRO A 250 18.31 -9.20 -11.03
N ALA A 251 19.32 -8.90 -11.86
CA ALA A 251 19.17 -8.71 -13.28
C ALA A 251 18.48 -9.93 -13.90
N TYR A 252 17.34 -9.69 -14.55
CA TYR A 252 16.83 -10.47 -15.67
C TYR A 252 16.56 -9.50 -16.82
#